data_efe65f1ed5ed27dbd57bcd2c5321e24a
#
_entry.id   efe65f1ed5ed27dbd57bcd2c5321e24a
#
_cell.length_a   1.000
_cell.length_b   1.000
_cell.length_c   1.000
_cell.angle_alpha   90.00
_cell.angle_beta   90.00
_cell.angle_gamma   90.00
#
_symmetry.space_group_name_H-M   'P 1'
#
loop_
_entity.id
_entity.type
_entity.pdbx_description
1 polymer ?
#
loop_
_entity_poly.entity_id
_entity_poly.type
_entity_poly.pdbx_seq_one_letter_code
_entity_poly.pdbx_strand_id
1 'polypeptide(L)'
;SRGLGDVYKRQVDARAERYEAATRERFFDTEYDYIADCIDLVSCKVDLIRTAHARGIPIVSALGTGNKMDASRFELCDISQTSGCPFARVMRRELRSAGITHHAVVFSPEPAMTPEALCAPPPGRRSVPGSLPWVPSSAGLLLAQKIVLDLCAAPEERA
;
A
#
# COMPACT_ATOMS: atom_id res chain seq x y z
N SER A 1 17.56 -16.12 6.75
CA SER A 1 17.39 -15.27 5.57
C SER A 1 18.55 -14.28 5.48
N ARG A 2 19.43 -14.46 4.52
CA ARG A 2 20.48 -13.49 4.21
C ARG A 2 19.82 -12.31 3.50
N GLY A 3 19.84 -11.11 4.09
CA GLY A 3 19.50 -9.89 3.38
C GLY A 3 18.41 -8.98 3.94
N LEU A 4 17.83 -9.29 5.10
CA LEU A 4 16.85 -8.41 5.75
C LEU A 4 17.48 -7.46 6.78
N GLY A 5 18.79 -7.44 6.91
CA GLY A 5 19.53 -6.52 7.78
C GLY A 5 20.65 -5.84 7.01
N ASP A 6 20.82 -4.55 7.20
CA ASP A 6 21.98 -3.82 6.72
C ASP A 6 23.15 -3.99 7.71
N VAL A 7 24.36 -4.07 7.17
CA VAL A 7 25.62 -4.18 7.94
C VAL A 7 25.80 -3.00 8.90
N TYR A 8 25.06 -1.90 8.73
CA TYR A 8 25.21 -0.64 9.45
C TYR A 8 24.05 -0.26 10.39
N LYS A 9 23.53 -1.19 11.19
CA LYS A 9 22.60 -0.90 12.30
C LYS A 9 21.09 -0.83 11.95
N ARG A 10 20.67 -1.25 10.77
CA ARG A 10 19.24 -1.41 10.50
C ARG A 10 18.78 -2.76 11.02
N GLN A 11 17.70 -2.77 11.78
CA GLN A 11 17.06 -3.99 12.27
C GLN A 11 15.76 -4.22 11.52
N VAL A 12 15.47 -5.49 11.21
CA VAL A 12 14.21 -5.90 10.62
C VAL A 12 13.55 -6.91 11.56
N ASP A 13 12.41 -6.56 12.10
CA ASP A 13 11.52 -7.47 12.81
C ASP A 13 10.54 -8.09 11.81
N ALA A 14 10.82 -9.31 11.36
CA ALA A 14 10.00 -10.02 10.39
C ALA A 14 8.93 -10.84 11.10
N ARG A 15 7.66 -10.45 10.96
CA ARG A 15 6.51 -11.13 11.55
C ARG A 15 5.79 -11.96 10.50
N ALA A 16 5.83 -13.28 10.63
CA ALA A 16 5.12 -14.23 9.77
C ALA A 16 3.63 -14.36 10.18
N GLU A 17 2.97 -13.23 10.36
CA GLU A 17 1.57 -13.13 10.74
C GLU A 17 0.80 -12.33 9.69
N ARG A 18 -0.51 -12.64 9.57
CA ARG A 18 -1.41 -11.87 8.74
C ARG A 18 -2.01 -10.72 9.56
N TYR A 19 -1.94 -9.50 9.00
CA TYR A 19 -2.65 -8.37 9.55
C TYR A 19 -4.15 -8.52 9.30
N GLU A 20 -4.93 -8.49 10.36
CA GLU A 20 -6.40 -8.48 10.37
C GLU A 20 -6.89 -7.65 11.56
N ALA A 21 -8.15 -7.25 11.56
CA ALA A 21 -8.74 -6.51 12.69
C ALA A 21 -8.56 -7.24 14.04
N ALA A 22 -8.61 -8.58 14.03
CA ALA A 22 -8.42 -9.40 15.23
C ALA A 22 -6.96 -9.46 15.72
N THR A 23 -5.99 -9.27 14.84
CA THR A 23 -4.55 -9.33 15.17
C THR A 23 -3.91 -7.94 15.24
N ARG A 24 -4.66 -6.89 14.94
CA ARG A 24 -4.21 -5.50 14.84
C ARG A 24 -3.26 -5.09 15.96
N GLU A 25 -3.63 -5.29 17.20
CA GLU A 25 -2.88 -4.81 18.36
C GLU A 25 -1.47 -5.44 18.47
N ARG A 26 -1.26 -6.61 17.88
CA ARG A 26 0.06 -7.24 17.82
C ARG A 26 1.02 -6.52 16.88
N PHE A 27 0.48 -5.79 15.88
CA PHE A 27 1.26 -5.00 14.95
C PHE A 27 1.50 -3.57 15.42
N PHE A 28 0.77 -3.13 16.44
CA PHE A 28 0.89 -1.81 17.04
C PHE A 28 1.42 -1.88 18.49
N ASP A 29 2.24 -2.87 18.79
CA ASP A 29 2.93 -3.07 20.07
C ASP A 29 4.18 -2.20 20.23
N THR A 30 4.54 -1.44 19.20
CA THR A 30 5.63 -0.48 19.18
C THR A 30 5.18 0.82 18.51
N GLU A 31 5.91 1.90 18.74
CA GLU A 31 5.68 3.17 18.05
C GLU A 31 6.30 3.15 16.65
N TYR A 32 5.59 3.69 15.69
CA TYR A 32 6.05 3.81 14.30
C TYR A 32 6.08 5.27 13.88
N ASP A 33 7.17 5.70 13.28
CA ASP A 33 7.30 7.02 12.66
C ASP A 33 6.52 7.12 11.35
N TYR A 34 6.33 6.00 10.65
CA TYR A 34 5.63 5.94 9.37
C TYR A 34 5.20 4.51 9.02
N ILE A 35 4.09 4.38 8.29
CA ILE A 35 3.59 3.09 7.78
C ILE A 35 3.59 3.09 6.25
N ALA A 36 4.24 2.08 5.66
CA ALA A 36 4.11 1.75 4.23
C ALA A 36 3.11 0.61 4.07
N ASP A 37 1.92 0.90 3.56
CA ASP A 37 0.88 -0.10 3.38
C ASP A 37 0.94 -0.72 1.97
N CYS A 38 1.28 -2.00 1.91
CA CYS A 38 1.31 -2.81 0.70
C CYS A 38 0.30 -3.98 0.73
N ILE A 39 -0.71 -3.91 1.59
CA ILE A 39 -1.73 -4.95 1.73
C ILE A 39 -2.65 -4.96 0.49
N ASP A 40 -2.92 -6.14 -0.07
CA ASP A 40 -3.82 -6.31 -1.23
C ASP A 40 -5.29 -6.53 -0.83
N LEU A 41 -5.55 -7.04 0.38
CA LEU A 41 -6.90 -7.30 0.86
C LEU A 41 -7.57 -6.00 1.35
N VAL A 42 -8.65 -5.60 0.69
CA VAL A 42 -9.37 -4.34 0.94
C VAL A 42 -9.75 -4.16 2.41
N SER A 43 -10.34 -5.16 3.05
CA SER A 43 -10.78 -5.06 4.45
C SER A 43 -9.62 -4.79 5.41
N CYS A 44 -8.50 -5.52 5.24
CA CYS A 44 -7.30 -5.33 6.06
C CYS A 44 -6.62 -3.99 5.79
N LYS A 45 -6.56 -3.58 4.51
CA LYS A 45 -6.02 -2.29 4.10
C LYS A 45 -6.81 -1.12 4.69
N VAL A 46 -8.12 -1.14 4.60
CA VAL A 46 -9.00 -0.12 5.19
C VAL A 46 -8.85 -0.07 6.70
N ASP A 47 -8.77 -1.23 7.35
CA ASP A 47 -8.58 -1.32 8.79
C ASP A 47 -7.23 -0.72 9.23
N LEU A 48 -6.15 -1.03 8.51
CA LEU A 48 -4.82 -0.48 8.76
C LEU A 48 -4.81 1.05 8.60
N ILE A 49 -5.36 1.56 7.51
CA ILE A 49 -5.43 3.00 7.24
C ILE A 49 -6.23 3.71 8.34
N ARG A 50 -7.40 3.19 8.69
CA ARG A 50 -8.23 3.76 9.78
C ARG A 50 -7.48 3.79 11.11
N THR A 51 -6.79 2.70 11.43
CA THR A 51 -6.02 2.58 12.68
C THR A 51 -4.87 3.58 12.71
N ALA A 52 -4.13 3.71 11.62
CA ALA A 52 -3.05 4.68 11.51
C ALA A 52 -3.55 6.11 11.67
N HIS A 53 -4.63 6.49 10.96
CA HIS A 53 -5.25 7.81 11.10
C HIS A 53 -5.74 8.08 12.54
N ALA A 54 -6.39 7.10 13.16
CA ALA A 54 -6.89 7.25 14.54
C ALA A 54 -5.76 7.40 15.57
N ARG A 55 -4.56 6.87 15.26
CA ARG A 55 -3.36 6.96 16.12
C ARG A 55 -2.44 8.11 15.73
N GLY A 56 -2.77 8.89 14.70
CA GLY A 56 -1.93 9.99 14.20
C GLY A 56 -0.62 9.53 13.59
N ILE A 57 -0.55 8.28 13.11
CA ILE A 57 0.66 7.72 12.48
C ILE A 57 0.59 8.01 10.97
N PRO A 58 1.61 8.67 10.40
CA PRO A 58 1.68 8.89 8.95
C PRO A 58 1.66 7.58 8.19
N ILE A 59 0.87 7.52 7.12
CA ILE A 59 0.72 6.31 6.32
C ILE A 59 0.56 6.64 4.84
N VAL A 60 1.21 5.87 3.96
CA VAL A 60 1.02 5.89 2.52
C VAL A 60 0.74 4.49 2.01
N SER A 61 -0.19 4.35 1.06
CA SER A 61 -0.62 3.04 0.56
C SER A 61 -0.30 2.83 -0.91
N ALA A 62 0.25 1.66 -1.26
CA ALA A 62 0.25 1.19 -2.65
C ALA A 62 -1.13 0.64 -3.01
N LEU A 63 -1.69 1.10 -4.12
CA LEU A 63 -2.87 0.48 -4.72
C LEU A 63 -2.47 -0.62 -5.71
N GLY A 64 -3.47 -1.30 -6.31
CA GLY A 64 -3.24 -2.49 -7.12
C GLY A 64 -2.22 -2.30 -8.25
N THR A 65 -1.20 -3.14 -8.26
CA THR A 65 -0.12 -3.18 -9.27
C THR A 65 -0.28 -4.34 -10.25
N GLY A 66 -1.20 -5.25 -9.99
CA GLY A 66 -1.45 -6.41 -10.85
C GLY A 66 -2.04 -6.05 -12.21
N ASN A 67 -1.71 -6.85 -13.23
CA ASN A 67 -2.17 -6.72 -14.61
C ASN A 67 -1.80 -5.37 -15.26
N LYS A 68 -0.66 -4.79 -14.88
CA LYS A 68 -0.09 -3.57 -15.43
C LYS A 68 1.28 -3.85 -16.01
N MET A 69 1.69 -3.04 -16.99
CA MET A 69 2.95 -3.22 -17.71
C MET A 69 3.86 -1.99 -17.64
N ASP A 70 3.28 -0.80 -17.58
CA ASP A 70 3.99 0.45 -17.68
C ASP A 70 4.26 1.06 -16.29
N ALA A 71 5.49 0.87 -15.81
CA ALA A 71 5.94 1.40 -14.53
C ALA A 71 6.03 2.94 -14.51
N SER A 72 6.16 3.58 -15.67
CA SER A 72 6.25 5.05 -15.79
C SER A 72 4.92 5.76 -15.50
N ARG A 73 3.82 5.02 -15.46
CA ARG A 73 2.47 5.55 -15.22
C ARG A 73 2.07 5.54 -13.74
N PHE A 74 2.97 5.18 -12.84
CA PHE A 74 2.68 5.33 -11.41
C PHE A 74 2.69 6.79 -10.99
N GLU A 75 1.70 7.15 -10.21
CA GLU A 75 1.50 8.47 -9.64
C GLU A 75 1.41 8.37 -8.12
N LEU A 76 2.03 9.33 -7.44
CA LEU A 76 1.84 9.59 -6.02
C LEU A 76 0.87 10.75 -5.87
N CYS A 77 -0.31 10.51 -5.32
CA CYS A 77 -1.34 11.54 -5.18
C CYS A 77 -2.27 11.27 -3.99
N ASP A 78 -3.21 12.15 -3.76
CA ASP A 78 -4.33 11.91 -2.83
C ASP A 78 -5.32 10.91 -3.45
N ILE A 79 -5.91 10.05 -2.61
CA ILE A 79 -6.90 9.04 -3.03
C ILE A 79 -8.09 9.67 -3.77
N SER A 80 -8.47 10.90 -3.45
CA SER A 80 -9.57 11.61 -4.10
C SER A 80 -9.28 11.94 -5.56
N GLN A 81 -8.01 12.08 -5.93
CA GLN A 81 -7.55 12.44 -7.28
C GLN A 81 -7.37 11.21 -8.19
N THR A 82 -7.44 10.00 -7.64
CA THR A 82 -7.25 8.77 -8.43
C THR A 82 -8.36 8.54 -9.45
N SER A 83 -8.02 8.04 -10.63
CA SER A 83 -8.96 7.73 -11.72
C SER A 83 -8.59 6.42 -12.43
N GLY A 84 -9.50 5.87 -13.26
CA GLY A 84 -9.20 4.73 -14.14
C GLY A 84 -8.96 3.37 -13.45
N CYS A 85 -8.55 3.32 -12.20
CA CYS A 85 -8.23 2.10 -11.48
C CYS A 85 -9.45 1.56 -10.70
N PRO A 86 -9.91 0.31 -10.98
CA PRO A 86 -11.03 -0.29 -10.25
C PRO A 86 -10.76 -0.46 -8.75
N PHE A 87 -9.53 -0.83 -8.37
CA PHE A 87 -9.14 -0.97 -6.98
C PHE A 87 -9.17 0.37 -6.25
N ALA A 88 -8.67 1.44 -6.87
CA ALA A 88 -8.74 2.79 -6.31
C ALA A 88 -10.21 3.24 -6.10
N ARG A 89 -11.12 2.87 -7.02
CA ARG A 89 -12.55 3.16 -6.88
C ARG A 89 -13.15 2.51 -5.63
N VAL A 90 -12.81 1.24 -5.40
CA VAL A 90 -13.25 0.52 -4.19
C VAL A 90 -12.68 1.18 -2.95
N MET A 91 -11.38 1.45 -2.92
CA MET A 91 -10.72 2.09 -1.77
C MET A 91 -11.31 3.47 -1.45
N ARG A 92 -11.55 4.32 -2.44
CA ARG A 92 -12.21 5.62 -2.23
C ARG A 92 -13.58 5.49 -1.56
N ARG A 93 -14.37 4.51 -2.00
CA ARG A 93 -15.69 4.27 -1.40
C ARG A 93 -15.58 3.82 0.05
N GLU A 94 -14.74 2.82 0.31
CA GLU A 94 -14.57 2.25 1.66
C GLU A 94 -13.97 3.27 2.64
N LEU A 95 -12.94 4.03 2.22
CA LEU A 95 -12.33 5.06 3.05
C LEU A 95 -13.31 6.21 3.33
N ARG A 96 -14.08 6.65 2.32
CA ARG A 96 -15.13 7.67 2.51
C ARG A 96 -16.19 7.20 3.50
N SER A 97 -16.61 5.94 3.43
CA SER A 97 -17.55 5.35 4.40
C SER A 97 -16.97 5.30 5.82
N ALA A 98 -15.65 5.29 5.94
CA ALA A 98 -14.93 5.35 7.20
C ALA A 98 -14.60 6.79 7.66
N GLY A 99 -15.09 7.82 6.96
CA GLY A 99 -14.82 9.23 7.26
C GLY A 99 -13.47 9.75 6.78
N ILE A 100 -12.72 8.96 5.99
CA ILE A 100 -11.41 9.33 5.44
C ILE A 100 -11.59 9.75 3.98
N THR A 101 -11.48 11.05 3.72
CA THR A 101 -11.61 11.64 2.38
C THR A 101 -10.27 11.90 1.72
N HIS A 102 -9.21 12.04 2.50
CA HIS A 102 -7.85 12.29 2.05
C HIS A 102 -6.91 11.18 2.54
N HIS A 103 -6.10 10.65 1.65
CA HIS A 103 -5.11 9.63 1.96
C HIS A 103 -4.07 9.54 0.83
N ALA A 104 -2.79 9.57 1.18
CA ALA A 104 -1.71 9.46 0.21
C ALA A 104 -1.62 8.05 -0.38
N VAL A 105 -1.61 7.95 -1.70
CA VAL A 105 -1.54 6.66 -2.39
C VAL A 105 -0.56 6.70 -3.56
N VAL A 106 0.05 5.55 -3.83
CA VAL A 106 0.73 5.27 -5.10
C VAL A 106 -0.22 4.39 -5.93
N PHE A 107 -0.58 4.85 -7.10
CA PHE A 107 -1.46 4.12 -8.03
C PHE A 107 -1.03 4.32 -9.47
N SER A 108 -1.59 3.55 -10.38
CA SER A 108 -1.42 3.77 -11.82
C SER A 108 -2.81 3.83 -12.48
N PRO A 109 -3.09 4.86 -13.31
CA PRO A 109 -4.31 4.95 -14.10
C PRO A 109 -4.32 3.99 -15.29
N GLU A 110 -3.24 3.25 -15.53
CA GLU A 110 -3.17 2.26 -16.60
C GLU A 110 -4.34 1.29 -16.52
N PRO A 111 -5.08 1.04 -17.62
CA PRO A 111 -6.08 0.00 -17.67
C PRO A 111 -5.46 -1.37 -17.38
N ALA A 112 -6.09 -2.13 -16.48
CA ALA A 112 -5.61 -3.47 -16.19
C ALA A 112 -5.79 -4.37 -17.44
N MET A 113 -4.72 -5.07 -17.83
CA MET A 113 -4.80 -6.10 -18.87
C MET A 113 -5.61 -7.31 -18.36
N THR A 114 -6.24 -8.01 -19.29
CA THR A 114 -6.84 -9.32 -19.00
C THR A 114 -5.81 -10.37 -19.34
N PRO A 115 -5.16 -11.01 -18.37
CA PRO A 115 -4.19 -12.07 -18.66
C PRO A 115 -4.92 -13.31 -19.20
N GLU A 116 -4.23 -14.09 -20.03
CA GLU A 116 -4.70 -15.43 -20.35
C GLU A 116 -4.76 -16.28 -19.08
N ALA A 117 -5.83 -17.06 -18.94
CA ALA A 117 -6.01 -17.94 -17.79
C ALA A 117 -5.09 -19.17 -17.94
N LEU A 118 -3.88 -19.10 -17.41
CA LEU A 118 -2.92 -20.22 -17.42
C LEU A 118 -3.22 -21.27 -16.35
N CYS A 119 -3.98 -20.91 -15.31
CA CYS A 119 -4.36 -21.78 -14.21
C CYS A 119 -5.69 -21.34 -13.60
N ALA A 120 -6.37 -22.28 -12.93
CA ALA A 120 -7.56 -21.95 -12.18
C ALA A 120 -7.24 -21.03 -11.00
N PRO A 121 -8.06 -20.00 -10.73
CA PRO A 121 -7.83 -19.12 -9.59
C PRO A 121 -8.03 -19.89 -8.27
N PRO A 122 -7.29 -19.50 -7.22
CA PRO A 122 -7.49 -20.08 -5.88
C PRO A 122 -8.92 -19.85 -5.38
N PRO A 123 -9.40 -20.68 -4.44
CA PRO A 123 -10.72 -20.53 -3.84
C PRO A 123 -10.95 -19.10 -3.33
N GLY A 124 -12.09 -18.49 -3.68
CA GLY A 124 -12.45 -17.13 -3.28
C GLY A 124 -11.87 -16.02 -4.15
N ARG A 125 -11.07 -16.32 -5.17
CA ARG A 125 -10.57 -15.36 -6.16
C ARG A 125 -11.21 -15.58 -7.53
N ARG A 126 -11.44 -14.49 -8.27
CA ARG A 126 -12.02 -14.54 -9.63
C ARG A 126 -10.98 -14.80 -10.71
N SER A 127 -9.74 -14.43 -10.47
CA SER A 127 -8.63 -14.56 -11.40
C SER A 127 -7.30 -14.55 -10.66
N VAL A 128 -6.25 -15.00 -11.32
CA VAL A 128 -4.86 -14.81 -10.87
C VAL A 128 -4.31 -13.59 -11.61
N PRO A 129 -4.00 -12.49 -10.92
CA PRO A 129 -3.43 -11.32 -11.58
C PRO A 129 -2.01 -11.62 -12.07
N GLY A 130 -1.69 -11.18 -13.28
CA GLY A 130 -0.31 -11.15 -13.77
C GLY A 130 0.50 -10.06 -13.03
N SER A 131 1.80 -10.27 -12.89
CA SER A 131 2.71 -9.29 -12.32
C SER A 131 4.04 -9.32 -13.04
N LEU A 132 4.58 -8.14 -13.33
CA LEU A 132 5.91 -7.96 -13.92
C LEU A 132 6.86 -7.39 -12.88
N PRO A 133 8.12 -7.84 -12.80
CA PRO A 133 9.03 -7.46 -11.72
C PRO A 133 9.20 -5.96 -11.52
N TRP A 134 9.25 -5.19 -12.60
CA TRP A 134 9.45 -3.73 -12.53
C TRP A 134 8.22 -2.95 -12.08
N VAL A 135 7.01 -3.49 -12.21
CA VAL A 135 5.77 -2.78 -11.89
C VAL A 135 5.60 -2.60 -10.37
N PRO A 136 5.52 -3.65 -9.54
CA PRO A 136 5.42 -3.47 -8.09
C PRO A 136 6.68 -2.85 -7.48
N SER A 137 7.86 -3.11 -8.07
CA SER A 137 9.11 -2.51 -7.58
C SER A 137 9.11 -1.00 -7.73
N SER A 138 8.64 -0.45 -8.87
CA SER A 138 8.54 0.99 -9.07
C SER A 138 7.53 1.63 -8.13
N ALA A 139 6.39 0.99 -7.89
CA ALA A 139 5.44 1.45 -6.88
C ALA A 139 6.08 1.50 -5.47
N GLY A 140 6.85 0.47 -5.11
CA GLY A 140 7.59 0.42 -3.86
C GLY A 140 8.65 1.54 -3.73
N LEU A 141 9.34 1.87 -4.81
CA LEU A 141 10.30 2.98 -4.82
C LEU A 141 9.61 4.35 -4.63
N LEU A 142 8.44 4.56 -5.22
CA LEU A 142 7.66 5.77 -5.00
C LEU A 142 7.13 5.88 -3.55
N LEU A 143 6.71 4.76 -2.95
CA LEU A 143 6.39 4.73 -1.51
C LEU A 143 7.59 5.13 -0.66
N ALA A 144 8.76 4.53 -0.94
CA ALA A 144 9.99 4.83 -0.22
C ALA A 144 10.39 6.30 -0.38
N GLN A 145 10.29 6.85 -1.59
CA GLN A 145 10.54 8.27 -1.85
C GLN A 145 9.63 9.15 -0.99
N LYS A 146 8.33 8.90 -0.98
CA LYS A 146 7.37 9.68 -0.17
C LYS A 146 7.72 9.63 1.30
N ILE A 147 7.96 8.45 1.85
CA ILE A 147 8.29 8.25 3.26
C ILE A 147 9.56 9.00 3.65
N VAL A 148 10.62 8.85 2.85
CA VAL A 148 11.91 9.52 3.14
C VAL A 148 11.76 11.03 3.09
N LEU A 149 11.08 11.58 2.08
CA LEU A 149 10.87 13.02 1.97
C LEU A 149 10.04 13.57 3.13
N ASP A 150 8.97 12.87 3.53
CA ASP A 150 8.15 13.27 4.66
C ASP A 150 8.91 13.24 5.98
N LEU A 151 9.72 12.21 6.21
CA LEU A 151 10.54 12.09 7.42
C LEU A 151 11.67 13.12 7.48
N CYS A 152 12.19 13.54 6.32
CA CYS A 152 13.24 14.56 6.21
C CYS A 152 12.69 16.00 6.18
N ALA A 153 11.40 16.20 5.96
CA ALA A 153 10.78 17.53 5.97
C ALA A 153 10.87 18.16 7.38
N ALA A 154 11.07 19.46 7.42
CA ALA A 154 11.07 20.20 8.68
C ALA A 154 9.70 20.07 9.39
N PRO A 155 9.65 20.11 10.74
CA PRO A 155 8.38 20.00 11.48
C PRO A 155 7.30 20.99 11.04
N GLU A 156 7.67 22.14 10.55
CA GLU A 156 6.78 23.20 10.07
C GLU A 156 6.12 22.87 8.71
N GLU A 157 6.67 21.91 7.96
CA GLU A 157 6.17 21.49 6.63
C GLU A 157 5.30 20.23 6.70
N ARG A 158 5.13 19.63 7.90
CA ARG A 158 4.40 18.36 8.11
C ARG A 158 2.92 18.56 8.50
N ALA A 159 2.45 19.83 8.58
CA ALA A 159 1.09 20.17 9.01
C ALA A 159 0.08 20.16 7.85
#